data_f6a5443c4a64d794dd5760ef98a69304
#
_entry.id   f6a5443c4a64d794dd5760ef98a69304
#
_cell.length_a   1.000
_cell.length_b   1.000
_cell.length_c   1.000
_cell.angle_alpha   90.00
_cell.angle_beta   90.00
_cell.angle_gamma   90.00
#
_symmetry.space_group_name_H-M   'P 1'
#
loop_
_entity.id
_entity.type
_entity.pdbx_description
1 polymer ?
#
loop_
_entity_poly.entity_id
_entity_poly.type
_entity_poly.pdbx_seq_one_letter_code
_entity_poly.pdbx_strand_id
1 'polypeptide(L)'
;SDVKIQGIKKGKIEELTKEADLKKGKIVNENLITTTKNYFENKYKKEGYYQTKVTINTIPDSLDTGVKMVVNIDKGDKVKVKSIDFEGNSQISDAKLKKAFKNTKQRNPIRFYKKSKFIKEKYKEDLTAVIDKYKEKGNRDARIISDSVTYDKNSNTVSIKVKLEEGRKYYFGDIRYLGNTVYTERQLNSILGIKKGDVYNGTLLQKRIADQTKPDGEDLTNLYQNNGYLFSSINPVEVKTANDTIDFEIRITEGPIAYFNKITVVGNDKTNDHVIYRELRTKPGQKYSKEDLIRSIREIGQLGFFDPEAIKPDFKNVDPQAGTVDIEYNVVEKGSSQVELQGGYGGGGFIGTLGLSFNNFSARKMFKRDAYKPLPMGD
;
A
#
# COMPACT_ATOMS: atom_id res chain seq x y z
N SER A 1 17.57 -4.66 34.53
CA SER A 1 16.19 -5.20 34.45
C SER A 1 16.02 -6.09 33.23
N ASP A 2 15.26 -7.15 33.37
CA ASP A 2 14.81 -8.00 32.29
C ASP A 2 13.31 -7.70 31.99
N VAL A 3 12.88 -7.79 30.73
CA VAL A 3 11.49 -7.47 30.34
C VAL A 3 10.84 -8.68 29.71
N LYS A 4 9.68 -9.10 30.24
CA LYS A 4 8.87 -10.18 29.71
C LYS A 4 7.49 -9.63 29.29
N ILE A 5 7.13 -9.78 28.02
CA ILE A 5 5.81 -9.39 27.51
C ILE A 5 4.96 -10.66 27.33
N GLN A 6 3.72 -10.63 27.81
CA GLN A 6 2.75 -11.73 27.78
C GLN A 6 1.42 -11.26 27.17
N GLY A 7 0.57 -12.20 26.72
CA GLY A 7 -0.72 -11.89 26.11
C GLY A 7 -0.67 -11.60 24.61
N ILE A 8 0.49 -11.73 23.96
CA ILE A 8 0.71 -11.50 22.54
C ILE A 8 1.44 -12.67 21.87
N LYS A 9 1.38 -12.73 20.53
CA LYS A 9 2.08 -13.76 19.76
C LYS A 9 3.60 -13.61 19.89
N LYS A 10 4.32 -14.72 20.11
CA LYS A 10 5.77 -14.74 20.33
C LYS A 10 6.57 -13.97 19.26
N GLY A 11 6.22 -14.11 17.97
CA GLY A 11 6.93 -13.42 16.87
C GLY A 11 6.80 -11.89 16.86
N LYS A 12 5.89 -11.30 17.68
CA LYS A 12 5.77 -9.84 17.80
C LYS A 12 6.43 -9.25 19.05
N ILE A 13 6.93 -10.08 19.93
CA ILE A 13 7.50 -9.63 21.21
C ILE A 13 8.73 -8.77 20.98
N GLU A 14 9.63 -9.20 20.12
CA GLU A 14 10.89 -8.50 19.85
C GLU A 14 10.65 -7.12 19.21
N GLU A 15 9.76 -7.05 18.22
CA GLU A 15 9.34 -5.80 17.58
C GLU A 15 8.78 -4.82 18.61
N LEU A 16 7.82 -5.28 19.41
CA LEU A 16 7.17 -4.46 20.44
C LEU A 16 8.10 -4.02 21.56
N THR A 17 9.09 -4.84 21.90
CA THR A 17 10.13 -4.49 22.87
C THR A 17 11.00 -3.36 22.36
N LYS A 18 11.37 -3.40 21.05
CA LYS A 18 12.13 -2.33 20.40
C LYS A 18 11.33 -1.04 20.30
N GLU A 19 10.07 -1.13 19.83
CA GLU A 19 9.20 0.03 19.64
C GLU A 19 8.88 0.75 20.97
N ALA A 20 8.68 0.01 22.06
CA ALA A 20 8.44 0.56 23.38
C ALA A 20 9.75 0.98 24.11
N ASP A 21 10.90 0.87 23.44
CA ASP A 21 12.23 1.16 23.96
C ASP A 21 12.53 0.45 25.29
N LEU A 22 12.08 -0.80 25.41
CA LEU A 22 12.26 -1.64 26.60
C LEU A 22 13.56 -2.43 26.49
N LYS A 23 14.71 -1.75 26.63
CA LYS A 23 16.03 -2.39 26.57
C LYS A 23 16.39 -3.03 27.92
N LYS A 24 17.07 -4.18 27.86
CA LYS A 24 17.67 -4.82 29.03
C LYS A 24 18.65 -3.85 29.69
N GLY A 25 18.59 -3.73 31.02
CA GLY A 25 19.45 -2.84 31.79
C GLY A 25 18.84 -1.47 32.15
N LYS A 26 17.68 -1.10 31.61
CA LYS A 26 16.99 0.15 32.02
C LYS A 26 16.51 0.10 33.46
N ILE A 27 16.57 1.25 34.12
CA ILE A 27 16.02 1.43 35.48
C ILE A 27 14.49 1.43 35.39
N VAL A 28 13.85 0.52 36.12
CA VAL A 28 12.38 0.48 36.21
C VAL A 28 11.93 1.44 37.30
N ASN A 29 11.26 2.51 36.88
CA ASN A 29 10.63 3.50 37.74
C ASN A 29 9.15 3.66 37.35
N GLU A 30 8.38 4.37 38.15
CA GLU A 30 6.95 4.62 37.88
C GLU A 30 6.71 5.30 36.55
N ASN A 31 7.62 6.17 36.10
CA ASN A 31 7.51 6.84 34.82
C ASN A 31 7.63 5.83 33.66
N LEU A 32 8.60 4.91 33.70
CA LEU A 32 8.74 3.86 32.66
C LEU A 32 7.52 2.94 32.64
N ILE A 33 6.99 2.56 33.83
CA ILE A 33 5.79 1.74 33.94
C ILE A 33 4.59 2.45 33.28
N THR A 34 4.34 3.69 33.66
CA THR A 34 3.22 4.49 33.13
C THR A 34 3.35 4.73 31.63
N THR A 35 4.53 5.10 31.16
CA THR A 35 4.82 5.35 29.75
C THR A 35 4.62 4.08 28.92
N THR A 36 5.12 2.95 29.39
CA THR A 36 4.98 1.64 28.73
C THR A 36 3.51 1.20 28.67
N LYS A 37 2.76 1.36 29.76
CA LYS A 37 1.33 1.07 29.80
C LYS A 37 0.57 1.91 28.77
N ASN A 38 0.76 3.23 28.82
CA ASN A 38 0.10 4.17 27.91
C ASN A 38 0.46 3.90 26.44
N TYR A 39 1.72 3.55 26.17
CA TYR A 39 2.18 3.19 24.84
C TYR A 39 1.39 1.99 24.28
N PHE A 40 1.32 0.87 25.02
CA PHE A 40 0.61 -0.32 24.55
C PHE A 40 -0.91 -0.11 24.47
N GLU A 41 -1.52 0.55 25.42
CA GLU A 41 -2.95 0.87 25.39
C GLU A 41 -3.28 1.74 24.16
N ASN A 42 -2.48 2.78 23.89
CA ASN A 42 -2.68 3.64 22.72
C ASN A 42 -2.40 2.93 21.39
N LYS A 43 -1.35 2.09 21.32
CA LYS A 43 -1.06 1.29 20.14
C LYS A 43 -2.23 0.38 19.79
N TYR A 44 -2.74 -0.39 20.74
CA TYR A 44 -3.85 -1.30 20.48
C TYR A 44 -5.18 -0.57 20.24
N LYS A 45 -5.38 0.59 20.87
CA LYS A 45 -6.53 1.46 20.57
C LYS A 45 -6.51 1.91 19.11
N LYS A 46 -5.36 2.29 18.56
CA LYS A 46 -5.19 2.59 17.12
C LYS A 46 -5.53 1.40 16.24
N GLU A 47 -5.25 0.18 16.68
CA GLU A 47 -5.59 -1.06 15.99
C GLU A 47 -7.06 -1.50 16.14
N GLY A 48 -7.86 -0.73 16.91
CA GLY A 48 -9.30 -0.97 17.14
C GLY A 48 -9.64 -1.78 18.39
N TYR A 49 -8.71 -1.95 19.32
CA TYR A 49 -8.95 -2.61 20.62
C TYR A 49 -9.10 -1.53 21.72
N TYR A 50 -10.32 -1.07 21.95
CA TYR A 50 -10.58 0.04 22.87
C TYR A 50 -10.63 -0.37 24.34
N GLN A 51 -10.78 -1.65 24.61
CA GLN A 51 -10.82 -2.23 25.96
C GLN A 51 -9.51 -2.90 26.36
N THR A 52 -8.41 -2.64 25.64
CA THR A 52 -7.10 -3.18 26.01
C THR A 52 -6.72 -2.76 27.43
N LYS A 53 -6.36 -3.74 28.23
CA LYS A 53 -5.81 -3.55 29.57
C LYS A 53 -4.37 -3.99 29.60
N VAL A 54 -3.50 -3.14 30.11
CA VAL A 54 -2.08 -3.44 30.28
C VAL A 54 -1.77 -3.39 31.77
N THR A 55 -1.35 -4.53 32.30
CA THR A 55 -0.90 -4.64 33.70
C THR A 55 0.60 -4.89 33.73
N ILE A 56 1.31 -4.11 34.49
CA ILE A 56 2.77 -4.22 34.61
C ILE A 56 3.11 -4.57 36.06
N ASN A 57 3.76 -5.70 36.25
CA ASN A 57 4.23 -6.16 37.54
C ASN A 57 5.76 -6.17 37.55
N THR A 58 6.34 -5.77 38.66
CA THR A 58 7.78 -5.82 38.90
C THR A 58 8.10 -6.94 39.89
N ILE A 59 9.01 -7.83 39.54
CA ILE A 59 9.45 -8.96 40.38
C ILE A 59 10.93 -8.77 40.65
N PRO A 60 11.38 -8.77 41.93
CA PRO A 60 12.79 -8.73 42.23
C PRO A 60 13.52 -9.93 41.59
N ASP A 61 14.73 -9.71 41.08
CA ASP A 61 15.53 -10.80 40.55
C ASP A 61 16.13 -11.60 41.73
N SER A 62 16.25 -12.91 41.57
CA SER A 62 16.74 -13.83 42.58
C SER A 62 18.16 -13.55 43.08
N LEU A 63 18.90 -12.67 42.41
CA LEU A 63 20.25 -12.25 42.76
C LEU A 63 20.34 -10.86 43.42
N ASP A 64 19.23 -10.26 43.84
CA ASP A 64 19.08 -8.96 44.49
C ASP A 64 19.72 -7.75 43.77
N THR A 65 20.10 -7.91 42.51
CA THR A 65 20.79 -6.89 41.70
C THR A 65 19.91 -6.23 40.64
N GLY A 66 18.65 -6.66 40.50
CA GLY A 66 17.77 -6.17 39.44
C GLY A 66 16.28 -6.46 39.64
N VAL A 67 15.51 -5.89 38.77
CA VAL A 67 14.04 -6.06 38.74
C VAL A 67 13.62 -6.60 37.37
N LYS A 68 12.79 -7.64 37.34
CA LYS A 68 12.15 -8.17 36.17
C LYS A 68 10.79 -7.49 35.99
N MET A 69 10.61 -6.83 34.86
CA MET A 69 9.35 -6.19 34.49
C MET A 69 8.50 -7.14 33.64
N VAL A 70 7.33 -7.50 34.12
CA VAL A 70 6.38 -8.38 33.41
C VAL A 70 5.20 -7.53 32.92
N VAL A 71 5.08 -7.39 31.62
CA VAL A 71 4.01 -6.65 30.95
C VAL A 71 2.96 -7.64 30.46
N ASN A 72 1.78 -7.65 31.08
CA ASN A 72 0.64 -8.46 30.65
C ASN A 72 -0.32 -7.61 29.85
N ILE A 73 -0.59 -8.03 28.60
CA ILE A 73 -1.44 -7.32 27.67
C ILE A 73 -2.69 -8.15 27.40
N ASP A 74 -3.83 -7.70 27.89
CA ASP A 74 -5.14 -8.21 27.51
C ASP A 74 -5.74 -7.26 26.47
N LYS A 75 -5.79 -7.69 25.21
CA LYS A 75 -6.29 -6.85 24.11
C LYS A 75 -7.81 -6.67 24.14
N GLY A 76 -8.52 -7.63 24.69
CA GLY A 76 -9.96 -7.72 24.52
C GLY A 76 -10.40 -7.90 23.07
N ASP A 77 -11.65 -7.58 22.79
CA ASP A 77 -12.23 -7.63 21.46
C ASP A 77 -12.10 -6.32 20.69
N LYS A 78 -12.03 -6.44 19.35
CA LYS A 78 -12.10 -5.25 18.49
C LYS A 78 -13.46 -4.59 18.56
N VAL A 79 -13.46 -3.27 18.61
CA VAL A 79 -14.67 -2.45 18.55
C VAL A 79 -15.41 -2.70 17.24
N LYS A 80 -16.72 -2.90 17.34
CA LYS A 80 -17.63 -3.11 16.19
C LYS A 80 -18.39 -1.82 15.89
N VAL A 81 -18.81 -1.65 14.64
CA VAL A 81 -19.62 -0.50 14.21
C VAL A 81 -21.11 -0.86 14.34
N LYS A 82 -21.82 -0.14 15.21
CA LYS A 82 -23.27 -0.33 15.45
C LYS A 82 -24.09 0.35 14.35
N SER A 83 -23.83 1.61 14.08
CA SER A 83 -24.51 2.38 13.04
C SER A 83 -23.55 3.33 12.32
N ILE A 84 -23.90 3.66 11.08
CA ILE A 84 -23.30 4.73 10.28
C ILE A 84 -24.49 5.51 9.72
N ASP A 85 -24.61 6.77 10.10
CA ASP A 85 -25.74 7.63 9.74
C ASP A 85 -25.20 8.88 9.04
N PHE A 86 -25.85 9.27 7.93
CA PHE A 86 -25.48 10.44 7.15
C PHE A 86 -26.56 11.50 7.26
N GLU A 87 -26.14 12.76 7.32
CA GLU A 87 -27.01 13.94 7.30
C GLU A 87 -26.56 14.88 6.17
N GLY A 88 -27.52 15.45 5.44
CA GLY A 88 -27.25 16.39 4.34
C GLY A 88 -27.08 15.73 2.97
N ASN A 89 -27.31 14.41 2.87
CA ASN A 89 -27.15 13.62 1.64
C ASN A 89 -28.50 13.45 0.91
N SER A 90 -28.90 14.45 0.14
CA SER A 90 -30.15 14.41 -0.66
C SER A 90 -29.98 13.67 -2.00
N GLN A 91 -28.82 13.80 -2.65
CA GLN A 91 -28.56 13.27 -3.99
C GLN A 91 -28.06 11.81 -3.98
N ILE A 92 -27.38 11.37 -2.92
CA ILE A 92 -26.86 10.01 -2.79
C ILE A 92 -27.43 9.37 -1.53
N SER A 93 -28.15 8.25 -1.70
CA SER A 93 -28.74 7.53 -0.57
C SER A 93 -27.69 6.95 0.38
N ASP A 94 -28.04 6.86 1.67
CA ASP A 94 -27.22 6.25 2.72
C ASP A 94 -26.65 4.89 2.32
N ALA A 95 -27.46 4.04 1.69
CA ALA A 95 -27.04 2.71 1.24
C ALA A 95 -25.86 2.77 0.24
N LYS A 96 -25.83 3.79 -0.63
CA LYS A 96 -24.74 4.01 -1.58
C LYS A 96 -23.52 4.59 -0.89
N LEU A 97 -23.70 5.51 0.07
CA LEU A 97 -22.60 6.07 0.86
C LEU A 97 -21.98 5.02 1.78
N LYS A 98 -22.80 4.17 2.44
CA LYS A 98 -22.31 3.04 3.24
C LYS A 98 -21.49 2.01 2.41
N LYS A 99 -21.73 1.90 1.10
CA LYS A 99 -20.89 1.07 0.22
C LYS A 99 -19.51 1.68 -0.03
N ALA A 100 -19.38 3.01 -0.01
CA ALA A 100 -18.09 3.69 -0.12
C ALA A 100 -17.18 3.41 1.09
N PHE A 101 -17.76 3.16 2.26
CA PHE A 101 -17.04 2.70 3.45
C PHE A 101 -16.54 1.26 3.25
N LYS A 102 -15.34 1.10 2.68
CA LYS A 102 -14.76 -0.22 2.39
C LYS A 102 -14.20 -0.90 3.62
N ASN A 103 -13.61 -0.12 4.52
CA ASN A 103 -12.90 -0.58 5.70
C ASN A 103 -13.79 -0.63 6.94
N THR A 104 -14.64 0.40 7.12
CA THR A 104 -15.49 0.60 8.30
C THR A 104 -16.91 0.15 7.96
N LYS A 105 -17.26 -1.08 8.26
CA LYS A 105 -18.58 -1.65 7.91
C LYS A 105 -19.47 -1.79 9.11
N GLN A 106 -20.71 -1.35 8.98
CA GLN A 106 -21.75 -1.55 9.97
C GLN A 106 -21.97 -3.04 10.22
N ARG A 107 -22.15 -3.43 11.49
CA ARG A 107 -22.49 -4.78 11.88
C ARG A 107 -23.85 -5.17 11.27
N ASN A 108 -23.90 -6.30 10.58
CA ASN A 108 -25.15 -6.87 10.09
C ASN A 108 -25.48 -8.11 10.92
N PRO A 109 -26.60 -8.15 11.65
CA PRO A 109 -26.97 -9.27 12.49
C PRO A 109 -27.20 -10.56 11.70
N ILE A 110 -27.66 -10.47 10.45
CA ILE A 110 -27.94 -11.63 9.58
C ILE A 110 -26.64 -12.19 8.97
N ARG A 111 -25.63 -11.32 8.75
CA ARG A 111 -24.35 -11.70 8.12
C ARG A 111 -23.23 -11.65 9.15
N PHE A 112 -23.34 -12.44 10.22
CA PHE A 112 -22.37 -12.47 11.33
C PHE A 112 -20.94 -12.83 10.90
N TYR A 113 -20.75 -13.48 9.74
CA TYR A 113 -19.45 -13.80 9.16
C TYR A 113 -18.73 -12.56 8.55
N LYS A 114 -19.42 -11.45 8.30
CA LYS A 114 -18.78 -10.22 7.85
C LYS A 114 -18.16 -9.48 9.02
N LYS A 115 -16.83 -9.32 8.96
CA LYS A 115 -16.06 -8.62 9.99
C LYS A 115 -16.46 -7.15 10.04
N SER A 116 -17.12 -6.72 11.12
CA SER A 116 -17.29 -5.31 11.47
C SER A 116 -16.19 -4.95 12.45
N LYS A 117 -15.39 -3.93 12.15
CA LYS A 117 -14.34 -3.40 13.04
C LYS A 117 -14.18 -1.91 12.78
N PHE A 118 -13.84 -1.17 13.83
CA PHE A 118 -13.53 0.25 13.73
C PHE A 118 -12.02 0.46 13.95
N ILE A 119 -11.36 1.08 12.98
CA ILE A 119 -9.96 1.51 13.03
C ILE A 119 -9.93 2.95 12.56
N LYS A 120 -9.49 3.88 13.41
CA LYS A 120 -9.59 5.32 13.16
C LYS A 120 -8.94 5.78 11.86
N GLU A 121 -7.76 5.25 11.52
CA GLU A 121 -7.07 5.62 10.28
C GLU A 121 -7.84 5.14 9.04
N LYS A 122 -8.37 3.91 9.11
CA LYS A 122 -9.19 3.35 8.03
C LYS A 122 -10.54 4.07 7.86
N TYR A 123 -11.08 4.58 8.94
CA TYR A 123 -12.27 5.40 8.91
C TYR A 123 -12.03 6.73 8.17
N LYS A 124 -10.88 7.36 8.34
CA LYS A 124 -10.52 8.57 7.58
C LYS A 124 -10.42 8.31 6.08
N GLU A 125 -9.84 7.17 5.68
CA GLU A 125 -9.84 6.75 4.28
C GLU A 125 -11.26 6.61 3.72
N ASP A 126 -12.16 6.03 4.52
CA ASP A 126 -13.56 5.85 4.13
C ASP A 126 -14.31 7.20 4.00
N LEU A 127 -14.01 8.19 4.85
CA LEU A 127 -14.55 9.55 4.71
C LEU A 127 -14.11 10.21 3.40
N THR A 128 -12.84 10.06 3.03
CA THR A 128 -12.32 10.53 1.74
C THR A 128 -13.06 9.84 0.58
N ALA A 129 -13.26 8.52 0.65
CA ALA A 129 -13.98 7.77 -0.37
C ALA A 129 -15.46 8.20 -0.53
N VAL A 130 -16.09 8.72 0.53
CA VAL A 130 -17.44 9.33 0.44
C VAL A 130 -17.40 10.60 -0.40
N ILE A 131 -16.43 11.48 -0.15
CA ILE A 131 -16.28 12.72 -0.93
C ILE A 131 -15.94 12.42 -2.38
N ASP A 132 -15.06 11.44 -2.63
CA ASP A 132 -14.74 11.01 -3.98
C ASP A 132 -15.99 10.50 -4.73
N LYS A 133 -16.92 9.85 -3.99
CA LYS A 133 -18.19 9.40 -4.56
C LYS A 133 -19.09 10.56 -5.04
N TYR A 134 -19.03 11.67 -4.34
CA TYR A 134 -19.71 12.90 -4.75
C TYR A 134 -19.01 13.56 -5.95
N LYS A 135 -17.68 13.64 -5.91
CA LYS A 135 -16.87 14.16 -7.03
C LYS A 135 -17.07 13.36 -8.32
N GLU A 136 -17.21 12.02 -8.21
CA GLU A 136 -17.56 11.16 -9.36
C GLU A 136 -18.91 11.52 -9.97
N LYS A 137 -19.80 12.18 -9.25
CA LYS A 137 -21.15 12.53 -9.69
C LYS A 137 -21.34 14.00 -10.04
N GLY A 138 -20.25 14.75 -10.04
CA GLY A 138 -20.26 16.17 -10.41
C GLY A 138 -20.25 17.13 -9.24
N ASN A 139 -20.34 16.67 -8.01
CA ASN A 139 -20.38 17.53 -6.84
C ASN A 139 -18.95 17.89 -6.38
N ARG A 140 -18.30 18.83 -7.09
CA ARG A 140 -16.94 19.28 -6.81
C ARG A 140 -16.76 19.79 -5.38
N ASP A 141 -17.72 20.56 -4.92
CA ASP A 141 -17.65 21.28 -3.64
C ASP A 141 -18.19 20.46 -2.46
N ALA A 142 -18.47 19.16 -2.70
CA ALA A 142 -18.90 18.28 -1.64
C ALA A 142 -17.85 18.18 -0.55
N ARG A 143 -18.29 18.36 0.72
CA ARG A 143 -17.41 18.32 1.88
C ARG A 143 -18.11 17.73 3.10
N ILE A 144 -17.32 17.19 4.00
CA ILE A 144 -17.77 16.79 5.32
C ILE A 144 -17.71 18.03 6.22
N ILE A 145 -18.86 18.42 6.78
CA ILE A 145 -18.96 19.54 7.72
C ILE A 145 -18.47 19.11 9.08
N SER A 146 -18.92 17.96 9.54
CA SER A 146 -18.50 17.36 10.80
C SER A 146 -18.71 15.86 10.80
N ASP A 147 -17.91 15.16 11.57
CA ASP A 147 -18.11 13.74 11.87
C ASP A 147 -18.00 13.52 13.38
N SER A 148 -18.76 12.57 13.88
CA SER A 148 -18.71 12.17 15.28
C SER A 148 -18.71 10.65 15.41
N VAL A 149 -17.88 10.16 16.32
CA VAL A 149 -17.76 8.73 16.65
C VAL A 149 -18.02 8.58 18.14
N THR A 150 -19.18 8.06 18.50
CA THR A 150 -19.58 7.82 19.88
C THR A 150 -19.30 6.37 20.26
N TYR A 151 -18.46 6.16 21.27
CA TYR A 151 -18.11 4.83 21.76
C TYR A 151 -18.99 4.42 22.95
N ASP A 152 -19.67 3.28 22.83
CA ASP A 152 -20.39 2.63 23.90
C ASP A 152 -19.52 1.51 24.51
N LYS A 153 -19.08 1.73 25.75
CA LYS A 153 -18.21 0.82 26.49
C LYS A 153 -18.90 -0.50 26.83
N ASN A 154 -20.21 -0.46 27.07
CA ASN A 154 -20.95 -1.65 27.52
C ASN A 154 -21.12 -2.67 26.38
N SER A 155 -21.43 -2.18 25.19
CA SER A 155 -21.60 -3.04 24.00
C SER A 155 -20.33 -3.20 23.18
N ASN A 156 -19.24 -2.52 23.54
CA ASN A 156 -17.99 -2.42 22.78
C ASN A 156 -18.24 -2.06 21.31
N THR A 157 -19.07 -1.04 21.08
CA THR A 157 -19.46 -0.61 19.74
C THR A 157 -19.28 0.90 19.56
N VAL A 158 -19.16 1.34 18.31
CA VAL A 158 -19.21 2.75 17.93
C VAL A 158 -20.43 3.03 17.06
N SER A 159 -21.04 4.20 17.27
CA SER A 159 -22.02 4.82 16.40
C SER A 159 -21.37 6.02 15.70
N ILE A 160 -21.49 6.08 14.39
CA ILE A 160 -20.86 7.09 13.55
C ILE A 160 -21.95 7.96 12.94
N LYS A 161 -21.82 9.28 13.06
CA LYS A 161 -22.66 10.27 12.36
C LYS A 161 -21.76 11.14 11.50
N VAL A 162 -22.11 11.30 10.24
CA VAL A 162 -21.37 12.12 9.27
C VAL A 162 -22.32 13.17 8.71
N LYS A 163 -22.04 14.43 8.96
CA LYS A 163 -22.75 15.55 8.37
C LYS A 163 -21.98 16.09 7.18
N LEU A 164 -22.62 16.17 6.04
CA LEU A 164 -22.00 16.59 4.80
C LEU A 164 -22.83 17.68 4.09
N GLU A 165 -22.15 18.39 3.21
CA GLU A 165 -22.74 19.34 2.28
C GLU A 165 -22.41 18.87 0.86
N GLU A 166 -23.43 18.65 0.03
CA GLU A 166 -23.25 18.07 -1.31
C GLU A 166 -22.72 19.07 -2.34
N GLY A 167 -22.98 20.36 -2.12
CA GLY A 167 -22.68 21.40 -3.09
C GLY A 167 -23.50 21.31 -4.36
N ARG A 168 -23.10 22.07 -5.39
CA ARG A 168 -23.75 22.07 -6.71
C ARG A 168 -23.17 20.98 -7.61
N LYS A 169 -23.90 20.61 -8.64
CA LYS A 169 -23.44 19.73 -9.69
C LYS A 169 -22.79 20.55 -10.78
N TYR A 170 -21.58 20.17 -11.17
CA TYR A 170 -20.79 20.83 -12.19
C TYR A 170 -20.62 19.97 -13.43
N TYR A 171 -20.26 20.62 -14.53
CA TYR A 171 -20.00 20.04 -15.84
C TYR A 171 -18.63 20.49 -16.35
N PHE A 172 -17.99 19.70 -17.18
CA PHE A 172 -16.77 20.10 -17.86
C PHE A 172 -17.08 21.15 -18.92
N GLY A 173 -16.35 22.25 -18.88
CA GLY A 173 -16.34 23.30 -19.88
C GLY A 173 -15.29 23.05 -20.97
N ASP A 174 -14.65 24.12 -21.41
CA ASP A 174 -13.56 24.02 -22.39
C ASP A 174 -12.30 23.47 -21.72
N ILE A 175 -11.64 22.54 -22.41
CA ILE A 175 -10.37 21.96 -21.98
C ILE A 175 -9.32 22.38 -23.00
N ARG A 176 -8.32 23.11 -22.54
CA ARG A 176 -7.18 23.60 -23.35
C ARG A 176 -5.88 22.97 -22.85
N TYR A 177 -4.93 22.80 -23.76
CA TYR A 177 -3.61 22.30 -23.41
C TYR A 177 -2.58 23.41 -23.62
N LEU A 178 -1.64 23.51 -22.71
CA LEU A 178 -0.53 24.45 -22.79
C LEU A 178 0.79 23.71 -22.59
N GLY A 179 1.76 23.98 -23.48
CA GLY A 179 3.11 23.38 -23.40
C GLY A 179 3.23 22.00 -24.07
N ASN A 180 2.21 21.55 -24.78
CA ASN A 180 2.22 20.31 -25.54
C ASN A 180 2.85 20.53 -26.92
N THR A 181 4.14 20.31 -27.05
CA THR A 181 4.86 20.43 -28.34
C THR A 181 5.01 19.10 -29.04
N VAL A 182 5.02 18.00 -28.30
CA VAL A 182 5.23 16.63 -28.78
C VAL A 182 3.93 15.99 -29.29
N TYR A 183 2.84 16.20 -28.57
CA TYR A 183 1.55 15.61 -28.90
C TYR A 183 0.52 16.67 -29.25
N THR A 184 -0.27 16.40 -30.28
CA THR A 184 -1.37 17.27 -30.68
C THR A 184 -2.52 17.19 -29.67
N GLU A 185 -3.30 18.26 -29.56
CA GLU A 185 -4.52 18.28 -28.73
C GLU A 185 -5.48 17.12 -29.06
N ARG A 186 -5.56 16.71 -30.33
CA ARG A 186 -6.39 15.59 -30.75
C ARG A 186 -5.95 14.27 -30.12
N GLN A 187 -4.63 14.02 -30.05
CA GLN A 187 -4.08 12.83 -29.41
C GLN A 187 -4.31 12.85 -27.89
N LEU A 188 -4.04 14.00 -27.26
CA LEU A 188 -4.27 14.15 -25.82
C LEU A 188 -5.75 13.98 -25.47
N ASN A 189 -6.66 14.58 -26.24
CA ASN A 189 -8.10 14.43 -26.06
C ASN A 189 -8.59 12.98 -26.22
N SER A 190 -7.96 12.19 -27.09
CA SER A 190 -8.33 10.78 -27.27
C SER A 190 -8.07 9.95 -26.02
N ILE A 191 -7.00 10.26 -25.29
CA ILE A 191 -6.64 9.60 -24.02
C ILE A 191 -7.45 10.16 -22.86
N LEU A 192 -7.58 11.50 -22.80
CA LEU A 192 -8.34 12.15 -21.74
C LEU A 192 -9.80 11.67 -21.75
N GLY A 193 -10.41 11.54 -22.93
CA GLY A 193 -11.76 10.98 -23.12
C GLY A 193 -12.86 11.78 -22.41
N ILE A 194 -12.63 13.05 -22.10
CA ILE A 194 -13.56 13.97 -21.43
C ILE A 194 -13.98 15.04 -22.47
N LYS A 195 -15.28 15.31 -22.53
CA LYS A 195 -15.85 16.27 -23.47
C LYS A 195 -16.53 17.42 -22.74
N LYS A 196 -16.58 18.57 -23.39
CA LYS A 196 -17.40 19.70 -22.93
C LYS A 196 -18.85 19.27 -22.76
N GLY A 197 -19.44 19.60 -21.60
CA GLY A 197 -20.80 19.23 -21.24
C GLY A 197 -20.92 17.91 -20.48
N ASP A 198 -19.86 17.10 -20.39
CA ASP A 198 -19.86 15.91 -19.54
C ASP A 198 -20.00 16.33 -18.07
N VAL A 199 -20.63 15.47 -17.27
CA VAL A 199 -20.72 15.69 -15.84
C VAL A 199 -19.30 15.72 -15.25
N TYR A 200 -18.97 16.76 -14.49
CA TYR A 200 -17.69 16.87 -13.84
C TYR A 200 -17.39 15.62 -13.00
N ASN A 201 -16.22 15.07 -13.21
CA ASN A 201 -15.72 13.94 -12.46
C ASN A 201 -14.23 14.11 -12.20
N GLY A 202 -13.90 14.74 -11.05
CA GLY A 202 -12.52 15.02 -10.69
C GLY A 202 -11.67 13.76 -10.51
N THR A 203 -12.26 12.66 -10.03
CA THR A 203 -11.57 11.38 -9.91
C THR A 203 -11.22 10.79 -11.29
N LEU A 204 -12.11 10.89 -12.27
CA LEU A 204 -11.85 10.46 -13.63
C LEU A 204 -10.75 11.33 -14.27
N LEU A 205 -10.84 12.65 -14.11
CA LEU A 205 -9.82 13.57 -14.63
C LEU A 205 -8.43 13.22 -14.11
N GLN A 206 -8.28 13.01 -12.80
CA GLN A 206 -7.01 12.60 -12.21
C GLN A 206 -6.50 11.26 -12.75
N LYS A 207 -7.38 10.27 -12.90
CA LYS A 207 -7.01 8.98 -13.49
C LYS A 207 -6.61 9.08 -14.96
N ARG A 208 -7.22 9.96 -15.71
CA ARG A 208 -6.85 10.19 -17.13
C ARG A 208 -5.54 10.94 -17.28
N ILE A 209 -5.17 11.69 -16.26
CA ILE A 209 -3.86 12.35 -16.20
C ILE A 209 -2.78 11.39 -15.70
N ALA A 210 -3.01 10.70 -14.58
CA ALA A 210 -2.09 9.75 -13.98
C ALA A 210 -2.85 8.73 -13.11
N ASP A 211 -3.07 7.51 -13.57
CA ASP A 211 -3.74 6.45 -12.80
C ASP A 211 -2.75 5.68 -11.91
N GLN A 212 -2.63 6.10 -10.66
CA GLN A 212 -1.77 5.41 -9.68
C GLN A 212 -2.21 3.97 -9.37
N THR A 213 -3.46 3.60 -9.69
CA THR A 213 -3.98 2.24 -9.46
C THR A 213 -3.62 1.28 -10.58
N LYS A 214 -3.24 1.82 -11.75
CA LYS A 214 -2.83 1.06 -12.94
C LYS A 214 -1.53 1.65 -13.50
N PRO A 215 -0.37 1.25 -12.98
CA PRO A 215 0.91 1.83 -13.40
C PRO A 215 1.20 1.76 -14.90
N ASP A 216 0.62 0.78 -15.60
CA ASP A 216 0.68 0.57 -17.06
C ASP A 216 -0.63 0.93 -17.78
N GLY A 217 -1.47 1.77 -17.16
CA GLY A 217 -2.73 2.24 -17.73
C GLY A 217 -2.56 3.25 -18.87
N GLU A 218 -3.62 3.45 -19.62
CA GLU A 218 -3.68 4.51 -20.66
C GLU A 218 -4.04 5.85 -19.99
N ASP A 219 -3.04 6.65 -19.68
CA ASP A 219 -3.19 8.00 -19.18
C ASP A 219 -2.16 8.95 -19.82
N LEU A 220 -2.34 10.25 -19.62
CA LEU A 220 -1.48 11.26 -20.25
C LEU A 220 -0.03 11.16 -19.76
N THR A 221 0.18 10.89 -18.47
CA THR A 221 1.53 10.77 -17.91
C THR A 221 2.26 9.55 -18.50
N ASN A 222 1.57 8.42 -18.62
CA ASN A 222 2.14 7.23 -19.23
C ASN A 222 2.43 7.42 -20.73
N LEU A 223 1.58 8.17 -21.47
CA LEU A 223 1.86 8.52 -22.85
C LEU A 223 3.24 9.22 -23.00
N TYR A 224 3.52 10.19 -22.15
CA TYR A 224 4.81 10.90 -22.15
C TYR A 224 5.94 10.00 -21.64
N GLN A 225 5.77 9.35 -20.51
CA GLN A 225 6.82 8.55 -19.88
C GLN A 225 7.20 7.29 -20.67
N ASN A 226 6.28 6.69 -21.43
CA ASN A 226 6.59 5.57 -22.32
C ASN A 226 7.36 6.00 -23.57
N ASN A 227 7.39 7.31 -23.85
CA ASN A 227 8.08 7.88 -24.98
C ASN A 227 9.32 8.72 -24.60
N GLY A 228 9.90 8.48 -23.43
CA GLY A 228 11.16 9.07 -23.00
C GLY A 228 11.04 10.31 -22.13
N TYR A 229 9.86 10.86 -21.95
CA TYR A 229 9.68 12.11 -21.20
C TYR A 229 9.51 11.84 -19.70
N LEU A 230 10.55 11.28 -19.08
CA LEU A 230 10.60 10.98 -17.66
C LEU A 230 10.28 12.20 -16.79
N PHE A 231 10.78 13.37 -17.22
CA PHE A 231 10.69 14.64 -16.48
C PHE A 231 9.39 15.39 -16.76
N SER A 232 8.47 14.79 -17.51
CA SER A 232 7.20 15.44 -17.83
C SER A 232 6.33 15.64 -16.59
N SER A 233 5.64 16.78 -16.55
CA SER A 233 4.67 17.12 -15.52
C SER A 233 3.39 17.61 -16.17
N ILE A 234 2.25 17.08 -15.75
CA ILE A 234 0.93 17.39 -16.31
C ILE A 234 0.01 17.81 -15.18
N ASN A 235 -0.40 19.08 -15.19
CA ASN A 235 -1.17 19.69 -14.13
C ASN A 235 -2.48 20.27 -14.68
N PRO A 236 -3.66 19.73 -14.29
CA PRO A 236 -4.93 20.33 -14.62
C PRO A 236 -5.21 21.52 -13.71
N VAL A 237 -5.48 22.66 -14.30
CA VAL A 237 -5.80 23.90 -13.61
C VAL A 237 -7.22 24.34 -13.97
N GLU A 238 -8.05 24.59 -12.99
CA GLU A 238 -9.35 25.21 -13.17
C GLU A 238 -9.14 26.70 -13.44
N VAL A 239 -9.50 27.17 -14.64
CA VAL A 239 -9.25 28.58 -15.02
C VAL A 239 -10.50 29.44 -14.90
N LYS A 240 -11.67 28.85 -15.06
CA LYS A 240 -12.96 29.57 -14.95
C LYS A 240 -14.05 28.65 -14.46
N THR A 241 -14.90 29.16 -13.59
CA THR A 241 -16.11 28.48 -13.17
C THR A 241 -17.28 29.45 -13.36
N ALA A 242 -18.21 29.13 -14.26
CA ALA A 242 -19.39 29.93 -14.53
C ALA A 242 -20.55 29.05 -14.96
N ASN A 243 -21.78 29.37 -14.50
CA ASN A 243 -23.00 28.65 -14.84
C ASN A 243 -22.90 27.12 -14.66
N ASP A 244 -22.35 26.69 -13.51
CA ASP A 244 -22.08 25.28 -13.16
C ASP A 244 -21.13 24.54 -14.14
N THR A 245 -20.38 25.29 -14.94
CA THR A 245 -19.38 24.75 -15.90
C THR A 245 -17.99 25.16 -15.45
N ILE A 246 -17.04 24.21 -15.53
CA ILE A 246 -15.63 24.41 -15.14
C ILE A 246 -14.76 24.25 -16.36
N ASP A 247 -14.07 25.33 -16.76
CA ASP A 247 -13.07 25.31 -17.82
C ASP A 247 -11.71 24.92 -17.25
N PHE A 248 -10.99 24.05 -17.96
CA PHE A 248 -9.69 23.54 -17.56
C PHE A 248 -8.59 23.93 -18.53
N GLU A 249 -7.44 24.20 -17.97
CA GLU A 249 -6.17 24.34 -18.67
C GLU A 249 -5.22 23.26 -18.18
N ILE A 250 -4.91 22.31 -19.07
CA ILE A 250 -3.96 21.25 -18.77
C ILE A 250 -2.56 21.75 -19.11
N ARG A 251 -1.80 22.12 -18.09
CA ARG A 251 -0.43 22.65 -18.22
C ARG A 251 0.53 21.48 -18.26
N ILE A 252 1.25 21.38 -19.37
CA ILE A 252 2.20 20.31 -19.63
C ILE A 252 3.60 20.91 -19.68
N THR A 253 4.49 20.38 -18.87
CA THR A 253 5.94 20.61 -18.99
C THR A 253 6.54 19.30 -19.47
N GLU A 254 7.00 19.24 -20.71
CA GLU A 254 7.44 17.98 -21.32
C GLU A 254 8.83 17.55 -20.82
N GLY A 255 9.72 18.51 -20.63
CA GLY A 255 11.10 18.25 -20.23
C GLY A 255 11.93 17.60 -21.35
N PRO A 256 13.22 17.33 -21.13
CA PRO A 256 14.07 16.64 -22.08
C PRO A 256 13.75 15.14 -22.16
N ILE A 257 14.14 14.52 -23.28
CA ILE A 257 14.08 13.05 -23.42
C ILE A 257 15.13 12.43 -22.50
N ALA A 258 14.74 11.45 -21.72
CA ALA A 258 15.60 10.68 -20.84
C ALA A 258 16.04 9.36 -21.48
N TYR A 259 17.24 8.91 -21.11
CA TYR A 259 17.81 7.63 -21.50
C TYR A 259 18.26 6.86 -20.27
N PHE A 260 18.15 5.55 -20.33
CA PHE A 260 18.76 4.68 -19.32
C PHE A 260 20.27 4.73 -19.44
N ASN A 261 20.97 5.16 -18.40
CA ASN A 261 22.43 5.23 -18.40
C ASN A 261 23.02 3.93 -17.83
N LYS A 262 22.66 3.56 -16.62
CA LYS A 262 23.12 2.36 -15.95
C LYS A 262 21.94 1.54 -15.43
N ILE A 263 22.02 0.21 -15.60
CA ILE A 263 21.04 -0.73 -15.03
C ILE A 263 21.78 -1.66 -14.09
N THR A 264 21.33 -1.77 -12.85
CA THR A 264 21.90 -2.64 -11.82
C THR A 264 20.82 -3.47 -11.16
N VAL A 265 21.22 -4.61 -10.61
CA VAL A 265 20.36 -5.49 -9.81
C VAL A 265 21.04 -5.72 -8.47
N VAL A 266 20.28 -5.69 -7.39
CA VAL A 266 20.75 -5.87 -6.01
C VAL A 266 19.83 -6.81 -5.26
N GLY A 267 20.38 -7.72 -4.44
CA GLY A 267 19.62 -8.66 -3.63
C GLY A 267 19.49 -10.06 -4.22
N ASN A 268 20.22 -10.35 -5.31
CA ASN A 268 20.28 -11.66 -5.95
C ASN A 268 21.50 -12.47 -5.48
N ASP A 269 21.57 -12.76 -4.17
CA ASP A 269 22.74 -13.43 -3.56
C ASP A 269 23.02 -14.85 -4.07
N LYS A 270 22.01 -15.54 -4.59
CA LYS A 270 22.10 -16.92 -5.09
C LYS A 270 21.97 -17.01 -6.59
N THR A 271 21.11 -16.16 -7.19
CA THR A 271 20.83 -16.17 -8.62
C THR A 271 21.84 -15.30 -9.36
N ASN A 272 22.43 -15.83 -10.44
CA ASN A 272 23.39 -15.06 -11.23
C ASN A 272 22.74 -13.87 -11.94
N ASP A 273 23.49 -12.80 -12.08
CA ASP A 273 23.06 -11.56 -12.73
C ASP A 273 22.50 -11.79 -14.15
N HIS A 274 23.17 -12.66 -14.95
CA HIS A 274 22.76 -12.90 -16.34
C HIS A 274 21.34 -13.46 -16.47
N VAL A 275 20.85 -14.19 -15.45
CA VAL A 275 19.48 -14.74 -15.41
C VAL A 275 18.46 -13.61 -15.34
N ILE A 276 18.80 -12.54 -14.63
CA ILE A 276 17.93 -11.38 -14.48
C ILE A 276 18.08 -10.45 -15.69
N TYR A 277 19.33 -10.12 -16.06
CA TYR A 277 19.58 -9.17 -17.14
C TYR A 277 18.99 -9.60 -18.49
N ARG A 278 18.88 -10.90 -18.78
CA ARG A 278 18.23 -11.38 -20.02
C ARG A 278 16.72 -11.10 -20.07
N GLU A 279 16.08 -10.98 -18.90
CA GLU A 279 14.65 -10.72 -18.79
C GLU A 279 14.33 -9.22 -18.78
N LEU A 280 15.36 -8.36 -18.60
CA LEU A 280 15.14 -6.91 -18.58
C LEU A 280 14.84 -6.37 -19.98
N ARG A 281 13.76 -5.62 -20.07
CA ARG A 281 13.43 -4.82 -21.26
C ARG A 281 14.19 -3.51 -21.30
N THR A 282 14.57 -3.00 -20.12
CA THR A 282 15.38 -1.78 -19.99
C THR A 282 16.86 -2.10 -20.25
N LYS A 283 17.48 -1.34 -21.14
CA LYS A 283 18.92 -1.51 -21.47
C LYS A 283 19.64 -0.16 -21.46
N PRO A 284 20.90 -0.10 -21.02
CA PRO A 284 21.70 1.11 -21.11
C PRO A 284 21.71 1.71 -22.53
N GLY A 285 21.60 3.02 -22.63
CA GLY A 285 21.54 3.75 -23.90
C GLY A 285 20.18 3.78 -24.58
N GLN A 286 19.19 2.99 -24.14
CA GLN A 286 17.84 3.09 -24.65
C GLN A 286 17.09 4.30 -24.09
N LYS A 287 16.18 4.81 -24.89
CA LYS A 287 15.22 5.84 -24.44
C LYS A 287 14.39 5.31 -23.28
N TYR A 288 14.18 6.14 -22.27
CA TYR A 288 13.36 5.78 -21.12
C TYR A 288 11.94 5.36 -21.54
N SER A 289 11.48 4.28 -20.97
CA SER A 289 10.11 3.79 -21.12
C SER A 289 9.62 3.22 -19.80
N LYS A 290 8.56 3.81 -19.26
CA LYS A 290 7.93 3.31 -18.02
C LYS A 290 7.30 1.93 -18.23
N GLU A 291 6.76 1.69 -19.43
CA GLU A 291 6.20 0.40 -19.79
C GLU A 291 7.26 -0.70 -19.75
N ASP A 292 8.45 -0.45 -20.32
CA ASP A 292 9.55 -1.41 -20.30
C ASP A 292 10.09 -1.65 -18.89
N LEU A 293 10.08 -0.62 -18.04
CA LEU A 293 10.43 -0.75 -16.63
C LEU A 293 9.45 -1.69 -15.91
N ILE A 294 8.14 -1.46 -16.08
CA ILE A 294 7.09 -2.27 -15.45
C ILE A 294 7.10 -3.70 -16.00
N ARG A 295 7.31 -3.88 -17.30
CA ARG A 295 7.46 -5.21 -17.91
C ARG A 295 8.66 -5.94 -17.34
N SER A 296 9.80 -5.28 -17.19
CA SER A 296 11.00 -5.88 -16.58
C SER A 296 10.72 -6.38 -15.16
N ILE A 297 10.04 -5.59 -14.33
CA ILE A 297 9.64 -5.99 -12.97
C ILE A 297 8.77 -7.25 -13.03
N ARG A 298 7.82 -7.29 -13.94
CA ARG A 298 6.88 -8.42 -14.10
C ARG A 298 7.63 -9.68 -14.56
N GLU A 299 8.55 -9.56 -15.53
CA GLU A 299 9.33 -10.66 -16.04
C GLU A 299 10.28 -11.24 -14.98
N ILE A 300 10.95 -10.39 -14.20
CA ILE A 300 11.74 -10.83 -13.03
C ILE A 300 10.85 -11.60 -12.03
N GLY A 301 9.66 -11.09 -11.74
CA GLY A 301 8.71 -11.73 -10.82
C GLY A 301 8.23 -13.10 -11.30
N GLN A 302 8.13 -13.31 -12.61
CA GLN A 302 7.72 -14.57 -13.23
C GLN A 302 8.81 -15.66 -13.20
N LEU A 303 10.07 -15.31 -13.00
CA LEU A 303 11.15 -16.29 -12.84
C LEU A 303 10.92 -17.25 -11.66
N GLY A 304 10.10 -16.87 -10.69
CA GLY A 304 9.78 -17.70 -9.54
C GLY A 304 10.86 -17.74 -8.46
N PHE A 305 12.02 -17.10 -8.67
CA PHE A 305 13.14 -17.05 -7.72
C PHE A 305 13.03 -15.89 -6.74
N PHE A 306 12.27 -14.86 -7.09
CA PHE A 306 12.12 -13.62 -6.33
C PHE A 306 10.70 -13.43 -5.79
N ASP A 307 10.56 -12.67 -4.72
CA ASP A 307 9.27 -12.22 -4.22
C ASP A 307 8.74 -11.09 -5.11
N PRO A 308 7.67 -11.30 -5.88
CA PRO A 308 7.15 -10.29 -6.82
C PRO A 308 6.71 -8.99 -6.14
N GLU A 309 6.28 -9.05 -4.85
CA GLU A 309 5.83 -7.87 -4.10
C GLU A 309 7.01 -7.03 -3.59
N ALA A 310 8.19 -7.65 -3.49
CA ALA A 310 9.40 -7.01 -3.01
C ALA A 310 10.27 -6.40 -4.13
N ILE A 311 9.97 -6.70 -5.42
CA ILE A 311 10.73 -6.14 -6.54
C ILE A 311 10.40 -4.66 -6.70
N LYS A 312 11.40 -3.79 -6.49
CA LYS A 312 11.24 -2.34 -6.60
C LYS A 312 12.35 -1.73 -7.43
N PRO A 313 12.01 -0.93 -8.44
CA PRO A 313 12.99 -0.11 -9.14
C PRO A 313 13.33 1.09 -8.28
N ASP A 314 14.60 1.39 -8.15
CA ASP A 314 15.10 2.62 -7.53
C ASP A 314 15.78 3.48 -8.59
N PHE A 315 15.42 4.76 -8.61
CA PHE A 315 15.95 5.72 -9.56
C PHE A 315 17.17 6.39 -8.93
N LYS A 316 18.34 6.20 -9.56
CA LYS A 316 19.62 6.76 -9.12
C LYS A 316 20.13 7.75 -10.13
N ASN A 317 20.99 8.65 -9.70
CA ASN A 317 21.71 9.60 -10.55
C ASN A 317 20.82 10.23 -11.64
N VAL A 318 19.62 10.67 -11.22
CA VAL A 318 18.66 11.31 -12.12
C VAL A 318 19.19 12.68 -12.51
N ASP A 319 19.55 12.84 -13.79
CA ASP A 319 20.10 14.10 -14.32
C ASP A 319 19.21 14.64 -15.44
N PRO A 320 18.36 15.65 -15.14
CA PRO A 320 17.50 16.27 -16.14
C PRO A 320 18.30 17.07 -17.20
N GLN A 321 19.53 17.53 -16.90
CA GLN A 321 20.34 18.29 -17.86
C GLN A 321 21.01 17.37 -18.89
N ALA A 322 21.57 16.26 -18.41
CA ALA A 322 22.13 15.21 -19.28
C ALA A 322 21.06 14.33 -19.93
N GLY A 323 19.81 14.37 -19.46
CA GLY A 323 18.75 13.49 -19.92
C GLY A 323 19.04 12.02 -19.59
N THR A 324 19.58 11.73 -18.40
CA THR A 324 19.99 10.37 -18.04
C THR A 324 19.42 9.94 -16.71
N VAL A 325 19.23 8.62 -16.56
CA VAL A 325 18.78 7.99 -15.32
C VAL A 325 19.38 6.60 -15.16
N ASP A 326 19.85 6.30 -13.96
CA ASP A 326 20.26 4.95 -13.57
C ASP A 326 19.09 4.23 -12.90
N ILE A 327 18.90 2.95 -13.22
CA ILE A 327 17.88 2.12 -12.58
C ILE A 327 18.56 1.00 -11.79
N GLU A 328 18.20 0.89 -10.53
CA GLU A 328 18.60 -0.21 -9.65
C GLU A 328 17.36 -1.04 -9.30
N TYR A 329 17.34 -2.29 -9.78
CA TYR A 329 16.29 -3.23 -9.41
C TYR A 329 16.67 -3.91 -8.10
N ASN A 330 15.92 -3.58 -7.04
CA ASN A 330 16.03 -4.26 -5.75
C ASN A 330 15.15 -5.51 -5.79
N VAL A 331 15.76 -6.68 -5.62
CA VAL A 331 15.05 -7.96 -5.58
C VAL A 331 15.27 -8.65 -4.24
N VAL A 332 14.31 -9.47 -3.84
CA VAL A 332 14.43 -10.30 -2.64
C VAL A 332 14.22 -11.74 -3.05
N GLU A 333 15.25 -12.55 -2.87
CA GLU A 333 15.16 -13.98 -3.18
C GLU A 333 14.25 -14.70 -2.20
N LYS A 334 13.33 -15.49 -2.73
CA LYS A 334 12.51 -16.39 -1.92
C LYS A 334 13.11 -17.80 -1.93
N GLY A 335 12.88 -18.55 -0.85
CA GLY A 335 13.29 -19.95 -0.77
C GLY A 335 12.60 -20.75 -1.89
N SER A 336 13.39 -21.19 -2.86
CA SER A 336 12.90 -21.97 -4.00
C SER A 336 12.83 -23.48 -3.70
N SER A 337 13.33 -23.92 -2.55
CA SER A 337 13.29 -25.32 -2.12
C SER A 337 12.01 -25.60 -1.34
N GLN A 338 11.30 -26.66 -1.71
CA GLN A 338 10.06 -27.08 -1.05
C GLN A 338 10.20 -28.53 -0.60
N VAL A 339 9.70 -28.81 0.59
CA VAL A 339 9.53 -30.17 1.12
C VAL A 339 8.02 -30.44 1.11
N GLU A 340 7.60 -31.40 0.34
CA GLU A 340 6.21 -31.83 0.27
C GLU A 340 6.06 -33.16 1.00
N LEU A 341 5.20 -33.21 1.98
CA LEU A 341 4.79 -34.40 2.66
C LEU A 341 3.31 -34.67 2.37
N GLN A 342 3.03 -35.74 1.65
CA GLN A 342 1.67 -36.16 1.35
C GLN A 342 1.42 -37.51 2.03
N GLY A 343 0.29 -37.63 2.69
CA GLY A 343 -0.17 -38.86 3.32
C GLY A 343 -1.60 -39.18 2.92
N GLY A 344 -1.87 -40.43 2.58
CA GLY A 344 -3.21 -40.90 2.24
C GLY A 344 -3.43 -42.35 2.73
N TYR A 345 -4.71 -42.75 2.86
CA TYR A 345 -5.09 -44.10 3.13
C TYR A 345 -5.86 -44.65 1.92
N GLY A 346 -5.35 -45.71 1.32
CA GLY A 346 -5.98 -46.35 0.16
C GLY A 346 -5.47 -47.78 -0.04
N GLY A 347 -6.28 -48.65 -0.66
CA GLY A 347 -5.88 -50.03 -0.94
C GLY A 347 -5.56 -50.89 0.28
N GLY A 348 -6.09 -50.53 1.46
CA GLY A 348 -5.84 -51.27 2.71
C GLY A 348 -4.59 -50.86 3.49
N GLY A 349 -3.91 -49.77 3.10
CA GLY A 349 -2.71 -49.27 3.78
C GLY A 349 -2.52 -47.75 3.75
N PHE A 350 -1.61 -47.27 4.58
CA PHE A 350 -1.15 -45.89 4.54
C PHE A 350 -0.07 -45.72 3.46
N ILE A 351 -0.23 -44.72 2.62
CA ILE A 351 0.77 -44.30 1.62
C ILE A 351 1.29 -42.94 2.03
N GLY A 352 2.60 -42.83 2.23
CA GLY A 352 3.30 -41.57 2.48
C GLY A 352 4.25 -41.24 1.34
N THR A 353 4.22 -39.99 0.83
CA THR A 353 5.14 -39.50 -0.17
C THR A 353 5.89 -38.31 0.37
N LEU A 354 7.22 -38.35 0.31
CA LEU A 354 8.11 -37.22 0.61
C LEU A 354 8.68 -36.70 -0.71
N GLY A 355 8.30 -35.48 -1.08
CA GLY A 355 8.84 -34.75 -2.23
C GLY A 355 9.84 -33.68 -1.80
N LEU A 356 10.98 -33.61 -2.47
CA LEU A 356 11.95 -32.52 -2.35
C LEU A 356 12.06 -31.83 -3.70
N SER A 357 11.68 -30.54 -3.76
CA SER A 357 11.75 -29.72 -4.95
C SER A 357 12.80 -28.63 -4.81
N PHE A 358 13.69 -28.52 -5.78
CA PHE A 358 14.75 -27.51 -5.83
C PHE A 358 14.65 -26.74 -7.15
N ASN A 359 14.03 -25.56 -7.12
CA ASN A 359 13.68 -24.82 -8.34
C ASN A 359 14.85 -24.02 -8.94
N ASN A 360 15.92 -23.76 -8.19
CA ASN A 360 17.09 -23.02 -8.65
C ASN A 360 18.35 -23.89 -8.58
N PHE A 361 18.26 -25.13 -9.09
CA PHE A 361 19.39 -26.05 -9.14
C PHE A 361 20.32 -25.71 -10.31
N SER A 362 21.62 -25.59 -10.04
CA SER A 362 22.65 -25.31 -11.05
C SER A 362 23.52 -26.50 -11.31
N ALA A 363 23.34 -27.14 -12.45
CA ALA A 363 24.23 -28.21 -12.93
C ALA A 363 25.68 -27.73 -13.17
N ARG A 364 25.86 -26.47 -13.57
CA ARG A 364 27.18 -25.86 -13.80
C ARG A 364 28.00 -25.68 -12.53
N LYS A 365 27.32 -25.54 -11.38
CA LYS A 365 27.96 -25.35 -10.09
C LYS A 365 28.12 -26.65 -9.30
N MET A 366 27.78 -27.81 -9.88
CA MET A 366 27.82 -29.11 -9.22
C MET A 366 29.22 -29.47 -8.66
N PHE A 367 30.28 -28.96 -9.27
CA PHE A 367 31.66 -29.21 -8.83
C PHE A 367 32.25 -28.07 -7.97
N LYS A 368 31.46 -27.05 -7.62
CA LYS A 368 31.90 -25.92 -6.80
C LYS A 368 31.37 -26.07 -5.37
N ARG A 369 32.26 -26.29 -4.39
CA ARG A 369 31.89 -26.52 -2.98
C ARG A 369 31.17 -25.36 -2.31
N ASP A 370 31.49 -24.12 -2.68
CA ASP A 370 30.91 -22.90 -2.20
C ASP A 370 29.44 -22.72 -2.63
N ALA A 371 29.00 -23.41 -3.68
CA ALA A 371 27.65 -23.36 -4.19
C ALA A 371 26.64 -24.26 -3.45
N TYR A 372 27.12 -25.16 -2.56
CA TYR A 372 26.25 -26.09 -1.84
C TYR A 372 25.56 -25.45 -0.65
N LYS A 373 24.22 -25.17 -0.77
CA LYS A 373 23.38 -24.58 0.29
C LYS A 373 21.93 -25.12 0.24
N PRO A 374 21.60 -26.36 0.54
CA PRO A 374 22.38 -27.61 0.67
C PRO A 374 22.75 -28.29 -0.65
N LEU A 375 22.17 -27.87 -1.78
CA LEU A 375 22.51 -28.36 -3.15
C LEU A 375 23.10 -27.19 -3.96
N PRO A 376 23.86 -27.51 -5.06
CA PRO A 376 24.36 -26.44 -5.93
C PRO A 376 23.21 -25.64 -6.51
N MET A 377 23.15 -24.38 -6.16
CA MET A 377 22.05 -23.46 -6.49
C MET A 377 22.59 -22.21 -7.18
N GLY A 378 21.66 -21.47 -7.82
CA GLY A 378 21.95 -20.19 -8.42
C GLY A 378 22.51 -20.31 -9.84
N ASP A 379 21.69 -20.79 -10.75
CA ASP A 379 22.04 -20.74 -12.19
C ASP A 379 21.80 -19.35 -12.76
#